data_d6b4856c31e6a1cc54706a77e458348b
#
_entry.id   d6b4856c31e6a1cc54706a77e458348b
#
_cell.length_a   1.000
_cell.length_b   1.000
_cell.length_c   1.000
_cell.angle_alpha   90.00
_cell.angle_beta   90.00
_cell.angle_gamma   90.00
#
_symmetry.space_group_name_H-M   'P 1'
#
loop_
_entity.id
_entity.type
_entity.pdbx_description
1 polymer ?
#
loop_
_entity_poly.entity_id
_entity_poly.type
_entity_poly.pdbx_seq_one_letter_code
_entity_poly.pdbx_strand_id
1 'polypeptide(L)'
;RSSAASDVYKRQLIRAGHTEAIVDIARAAGGNPSGVICEILKDDGTMARMPDLISFSQLHGLKVATIADLIKYRLKNESTVRRSIESNFPSQFGGNWRAIVYVDTISGVEHLALVLGDITSSDAIPVRMHAVNFLGDLLGATNQDKNDVQLASAMKTISKIGKGAVVLLRDLSPTSI
;
A
#
# COMPACT_ATOMS: atom_id res chain seq x y z
N ARG A 1 22.79 21.69 3.24
CA ARG A 1 22.16 21.13 4.46
C ARG A 1 21.57 19.78 4.10
N SER A 2 22.28 18.74 4.45
CA SER A 2 21.85 17.36 4.35
C SER A 2 20.77 17.13 5.42
N SER A 3 19.52 17.17 5.03
CA SER A 3 18.45 16.59 5.83
C SER A 3 17.84 15.48 5.03
N ALA A 4 17.85 14.29 5.57
CA ALA A 4 16.99 13.19 5.19
C ALA A 4 17.63 11.98 4.51
N ALA A 5 18.55 11.33 5.17
CA ALA A 5 18.85 9.93 4.84
C ALA A 5 17.77 8.94 5.31
N SER A 6 16.86 9.35 6.21
CA SER A 6 15.82 8.46 6.77
C SER A 6 14.49 8.47 6.03
N ASP A 7 14.26 9.46 5.13
CA ASP A 7 12.97 9.65 4.46
C ASP A 7 12.94 9.22 2.99
N VAL A 8 14.06 8.73 2.50
CA VAL A 8 14.26 8.41 1.08
C VAL A 8 13.48 7.18 0.63
N TYR A 9 13.18 6.25 1.54
CA TYR A 9 12.46 5.01 1.22
C TYR A 9 10.99 5.24 0.80
N LYS A 10 10.39 6.30 1.31
CA LYS A 10 8.95 6.60 1.12
C LYS A 10 8.64 7.48 -0.08
N ARG A 11 9.65 8.17 -0.65
CA ARG A 11 9.44 9.35 -1.51
C ARG A 11 8.70 9.09 -2.81
N GLN A 12 9.02 8.03 -3.55
CA GLN A 12 8.39 7.77 -4.86
C GLN A 12 6.90 7.45 -4.75
N LEU A 13 6.48 6.73 -3.71
CA LEU A 13 5.08 6.39 -3.48
C LEU A 13 4.28 7.57 -2.88
N ILE A 14 4.97 8.57 -2.31
CA ILE A 14 4.38 9.82 -1.82
C ILE A 14 4.44 10.91 -2.89
N ARG A 15 5.58 11.01 -3.59
CA ARG A 15 5.83 12.01 -4.62
C ARG A 15 6.45 11.35 -5.85
N ALA A 16 5.69 11.29 -6.94
CA ALA A 16 6.12 10.73 -8.21
C ALA A 16 7.02 11.72 -8.95
N GLY A 17 8.34 11.70 -8.69
CA GLY A 17 9.32 12.59 -9.31
C GLY A 17 10.57 11.86 -9.81
N HIS A 18 11.29 12.48 -10.75
CA HIS A 18 12.52 11.91 -11.34
C HIS A 18 13.66 11.87 -10.33
N THR A 19 13.72 12.84 -9.40
CA THR A 19 14.71 12.88 -8.33
C THR A 19 14.57 11.69 -7.38
N GLU A 20 13.34 11.34 -7.05
CA GLU A 20 13.03 10.16 -6.23
C GLU A 20 13.30 8.88 -7.02
N ALA A 21 12.98 8.88 -8.32
CA ALA A 21 13.15 7.72 -9.19
C ALA A 21 14.60 7.27 -9.30
N ILE A 22 15.55 8.18 -9.48
CA ILE A 22 16.96 7.80 -9.64
C ILE A 22 17.51 7.11 -8.38
N VAL A 23 17.10 7.56 -7.20
CA VAL A 23 17.49 6.97 -5.93
C VAL A 23 16.91 5.54 -5.79
N ASP A 24 15.64 5.37 -6.17
CA ASP A 24 14.97 4.08 -6.11
C ASP A 24 15.53 3.09 -7.13
N ILE A 25 15.85 3.55 -8.35
CA ILE A 25 16.49 2.72 -9.37
C ILE A 25 17.88 2.29 -8.92
N ALA A 26 18.69 3.20 -8.38
CA ALA A 26 20.04 2.89 -7.89
C ALA A 26 19.98 1.82 -6.78
N ARG A 27 19.04 1.95 -5.86
CA ARG A 27 18.81 0.96 -4.79
C ARG A 27 18.33 -0.39 -5.34
N ALA A 28 17.36 -0.38 -6.25
CA ALA A 28 16.84 -1.61 -6.86
C ALA A 28 17.92 -2.36 -7.66
N ALA A 29 18.90 -1.63 -8.21
CA ALA A 29 20.08 -2.18 -8.87
C ALA A 29 21.17 -2.67 -7.90
N GLY A 30 20.97 -2.57 -6.58
CA GLY A 30 21.97 -2.97 -5.57
C GLY A 30 23.10 -1.97 -5.38
N GLY A 31 22.99 -0.77 -5.93
CA GLY A 31 23.97 0.30 -5.81
C GLY A 31 23.75 1.23 -4.62
N ASN A 32 24.66 2.21 -4.48
CA ASN A 32 24.47 3.29 -3.53
C ASN A 32 23.23 4.11 -3.95
N PRO A 33 22.30 4.45 -3.03
CA PRO A 33 21.05 5.15 -3.35
C PRO A 33 21.28 6.63 -3.69
N SER A 34 22.03 6.87 -4.74
CA SER A 34 22.38 8.18 -5.29
C SER A 34 22.50 8.11 -6.81
N GLY A 35 22.28 9.22 -7.50
CA GLY A 35 22.43 9.28 -8.94
C GLY A 35 22.38 10.72 -9.46
N VAL A 36 22.79 10.89 -10.71
CA VAL A 36 22.75 12.16 -11.42
C VAL A 36 21.60 12.12 -12.42
N ILE A 37 20.84 13.18 -12.49
CA ILE A 37 19.76 13.37 -13.47
C ILE A 37 20.04 14.60 -14.32
N CYS A 38 19.57 14.58 -15.56
CA CYS A 38 19.70 15.68 -16.50
C CYS A 38 18.51 15.66 -17.45
N GLU A 39 17.97 16.84 -17.75
CA GLU A 39 16.92 16.97 -18.76
C GLU A 39 17.52 16.82 -20.17
N ILE A 40 16.76 16.19 -21.07
CA ILE A 40 17.11 16.07 -22.49
C ILE A 40 16.35 17.16 -23.23
N LEU A 41 17.10 18.02 -23.91
CA LEU A 41 16.58 19.09 -24.76
C LEU A 41 16.65 18.66 -26.22
N LYS A 42 15.71 19.17 -27.03
CA LYS A 42 15.75 19.09 -28.48
C LYS A 42 16.71 20.15 -29.05
N ASP A 43 17.05 20.04 -30.33
CA ASP A 43 17.95 20.98 -31.00
C ASP A 43 17.42 22.43 -31.01
N ASP A 44 16.10 22.60 -30.92
CA ASP A 44 15.43 23.90 -30.82
C ASP A 44 15.47 24.49 -29.39
N GLY A 45 16.10 23.80 -28.43
CA GLY A 45 16.23 24.23 -27.04
C GLY A 45 14.97 23.92 -26.18
N THR A 46 13.93 23.36 -26.75
CA THR A 46 12.74 22.93 -25.99
C THR A 46 12.96 21.56 -25.35
N MET A 47 12.23 21.28 -24.29
CA MET A 47 12.35 20.02 -23.56
C MET A 47 11.81 18.85 -24.38
N ALA A 48 12.60 17.78 -24.52
CA ALA A 48 12.19 16.57 -25.20
C ALA A 48 11.01 15.90 -24.42
N ARG A 49 10.03 15.42 -25.18
CA ARG A 49 8.87 14.70 -24.65
C ARG A 49 8.93 13.23 -25.09
N MET A 50 7.99 12.42 -24.60
CA MET A 50 8.03 10.96 -24.81
C MET A 50 8.28 10.54 -26.27
N PRO A 51 7.66 11.13 -27.31
CA PRO A 51 7.95 10.77 -28.69
C PRO A 51 9.41 11.03 -29.09
N ASP A 52 9.97 12.18 -28.65
CA ASP A 52 11.36 12.56 -28.94
C ASP A 52 12.33 11.62 -28.20
N LEU A 53 11.99 11.28 -26.93
CA LEU A 53 12.80 10.39 -26.09
C LEU A 53 12.85 8.95 -26.61
N ILE A 54 11.78 8.47 -27.24
CA ILE A 54 11.77 7.14 -27.87
C ILE A 54 12.77 7.12 -29.03
N SER A 55 12.72 8.12 -29.91
CA SER A 55 13.66 8.24 -31.03
C SER A 55 15.11 8.40 -30.58
N PHE A 56 15.33 9.23 -29.55
CA PHE A 56 16.63 9.42 -28.93
C PHE A 56 17.18 8.11 -28.31
N SER A 57 16.34 7.38 -27.61
CA SER A 57 16.73 6.11 -26.98
C SER A 57 17.13 5.05 -28.02
N GLN A 58 16.41 4.97 -29.13
CA GLN A 58 16.72 4.04 -30.22
C GLN A 58 18.06 4.40 -30.86
N LEU A 59 18.31 5.70 -31.10
CA LEU A 59 19.56 6.18 -31.72
C LEU A 59 20.77 5.87 -30.85
N HIS A 60 20.63 6.01 -29.53
CA HIS A 60 21.74 5.87 -28.57
C HIS A 60 21.78 4.53 -27.84
N GLY A 61 20.89 3.58 -28.15
CA GLY A 61 20.81 2.28 -27.48
C GLY A 61 20.44 2.34 -26.00
N LEU A 62 19.66 3.38 -25.60
CA LEU A 62 19.26 3.61 -24.21
C LEU A 62 17.95 2.92 -23.90
N LYS A 63 17.72 2.63 -22.62
CA LYS A 63 16.44 2.11 -22.14
C LYS A 63 15.54 3.26 -21.69
N VAL A 64 14.24 3.14 -21.96
CA VAL A 64 13.22 4.09 -21.53
C VAL A 64 12.28 3.38 -20.55
N ALA A 65 11.97 4.06 -19.46
CA ALA A 65 10.97 3.63 -18.49
C ALA A 65 10.16 4.83 -18.02
N THR A 66 8.96 4.60 -17.52
CA THR A 66 8.13 5.64 -16.93
C THR A 66 8.13 5.56 -15.41
N ILE A 67 7.83 6.69 -14.75
CA ILE A 67 7.60 6.71 -13.29
C ILE A 67 6.49 5.73 -12.90
N ALA A 68 5.44 5.63 -13.71
CA ALA A 68 4.35 4.69 -13.46
C ALA A 68 4.81 3.23 -13.48
N ASP A 69 5.71 2.86 -14.40
CA ASP A 69 6.29 1.51 -14.45
C ASP A 69 7.16 1.22 -13.23
N LEU A 70 7.94 2.20 -12.77
CA LEU A 70 8.75 2.08 -11.56
C LEU A 70 7.87 1.88 -10.32
N ILE A 71 6.81 2.66 -10.17
CA ILE A 71 5.83 2.49 -9.07
C ILE A 71 5.23 1.09 -9.11
N LYS A 72 4.77 0.64 -10.29
CA LYS A 72 4.21 -0.70 -10.47
C LYS A 72 5.20 -1.81 -10.13
N TYR A 73 6.46 -1.65 -10.53
CA TYR A 73 7.53 -2.58 -10.18
C TYR A 73 7.74 -2.66 -8.67
N ARG A 74 7.80 -1.52 -7.98
CA ARG A 74 7.98 -1.46 -6.53
C ARG A 74 6.82 -2.09 -5.78
N LEU A 75 5.58 -1.74 -6.14
CA LEU A 75 4.38 -2.34 -5.52
C LEU A 75 4.30 -3.86 -5.71
N LYS A 76 4.89 -4.39 -6.79
CA LYS A 76 4.93 -5.84 -7.04
C LYS A 76 6.05 -6.55 -6.26
N ASN A 77 7.19 -5.89 -6.07
CA ASN A 77 8.41 -6.55 -5.57
C ASN A 77 8.77 -6.14 -4.12
N GLU A 78 8.15 -5.08 -3.59
CA GLU A 78 8.40 -4.60 -2.24
C GLU A 78 7.12 -4.74 -1.39
N SER A 79 7.26 -5.18 -0.15
CA SER A 79 6.16 -5.14 0.81
C SER A 79 6.07 -3.75 1.42
N THR A 80 4.95 -3.07 1.21
CA THR A 80 4.66 -1.76 1.80
C THR A 80 4.04 -1.87 3.19
N VAL A 81 3.78 -3.08 3.67
CA VAL A 81 3.22 -3.31 4.99
C VAL A 81 4.16 -4.16 5.86
N ARG A 82 4.30 -3.79 7.10
CA ARG A 82 5.09 -4.51 8.11
C ARG A 82 4.17 -4.99 9.23
N ARG A 83 4.22 -6.29 9.53
CA ARG A 83 3.58 -6.86 10.72
C ARG A 83 4.23 -6.28 11.98
N SER A 84 3.43 -5.82 12.93
CA SER A 84 3.88 -5.18 14.15
C SER A 84 3.57 -6.05 15.38
N ILE A 85 2.35 -6.02 15.85
CA ILE A 85 1.92 -6.67 17.10
C ILE A 85 0.81 -7.65 16.76
N GLU A 86 0.69 -8.74 17.55
CA GLU A 86 -0.46 -9.62 17.51
C GLU A 86 -0.96 -9.97 18.89
N SER A 87 -2.24 -10.25 18.99
CA SER A 87 -2.91 -10.71 20.20
C SER A 87 -4.12 -11.56 19.83
N ASN A 88 -4.49 -12.46 20.75
CA ASN A 88 -5.72 -13.23 20.61
C ASN A 88 -6.83 -12.61 21.46
N PHE A 89 -8.07 -12.66 20.97
CA PHE A 89 -9.24 -12.22 21.73
C PHE A 89 -10.48 -13.06 21.40
N PRO A 90 -11.30 -13.39 22.41
CA PRO A 90 -12.61 -13.97 22.17
C PRO A 90 -13.57 -12.89 21.66
N SER A 91 -14.31 -13.17 20.60
CA SER A 91 -15.28 -12.24 20.04
C SER A 91 -16.72 -12.60 20.37
N GLN A 92 -17.53 -11.60 20.71
CA GLN A 92 -19.00 -11.78 20.84
C GLN A 92 -19.67 -12.25 19.55
N PHE A 93 -19.00 -12.10 18.41
CA PHE A 93 -19.48 -12.59 17.11
C PHE A 93 -19.10 -14.04 16.85
N GLY A 94 -18.50 -14.73 17.84
CA GLY A 94 -18.08 -16.12 17.83
C GLY A 94 -16.60 -16.28 17.49
N GLY A 95 -15.99 -17.33 18.05
CA GLY A 95 -14.60 -17.71 17.82
C GLY A 95 -13.58 -16.95 18.67
N ASN A 96 -12.37 -17.49 18.69
CA ASN A 96 -11.18 -16.85 19.25
C ASN A 96 -10.34 -16.33 18.11
N TRP A 97 -10.31 -15.02 17.94
CA TRP A 97 -9.67 -14.35 16.81
C TRP A 97 -8.27 -13.92 17.17
N ARG A 98 -7.40 -13.95 16.20
CA ARG A 98 -6.06 -13.39 16.25
C ARG A 98 -6.08 -12.03 15.57
N ALA A 99 -5.83 -10.97 16.33
CA ALA A 99 -5.70 -9.60 15.85
C ALA A 99 -4.23 -9.32 15.53
N ILE A 100 -3.93 -8.88 14.32
CA ILE A 100 -2.59 -8.59 13.85
C ILE A 100 -2.56 -7.16 13.32
N VAL A 101 -1.71 -6.32 13.91
CA VAL A 101 -1.49 -4.95 13.45
C VAL A 101 -0.46 -4.96 12.32
N TYR A 102 -0.81 -4.36 11.21
CA TYR A 102 0.08 -4.07 10.09
C TYR A 102 0.26 -2.56 9.95
N VAL A 103 1.51 -2.14 9.87
CA VAL A 103 1.87 -0.73 9.64
C VAL A 103 2.19 -0.56 8.16
N ASP A 104 1.48 0.34 7.50
CA ASP A 104 1.90 0.81 6.18
C ASP A 104 3.20 1.62 6.34
N THR A 105 4.27 1.14 5.75
CA THR A 105 5.60 1.75 5.87
C THR A 105 5.71 3.08 5.12
N ILE A 106 4.76 3.40 4.26
CA ILE A 106 4.73 4.63 3.46
C ILE A 106 4.02 5.74 4.24
N SER A 107 2.78 5.51 4.64
CA SER A 107 1.94 6.48 5.34
C SER A 107 2.13 6.48 6.86
N GLY A 108 2.65 5.38 7.42
CA GLY A 108 2.70 5.14 8.86
C GLY A 108 1.35 4.73 9.45
N VAL A 109 0.32 4.57 8.63
CA VAL A 109 -1.01 4.18 9.07
C VAL A 109 -1.01 2.72 9.52
N GLU A 110 -1.71 2.45 10.63
CA GLU A 110 -1.90 1.10 11.14
C GLU A 110 -3.22 0.52 10.64
N HIS A 111 -3.17 -0.68 10.10
CA HIS A 111 -4.32 -1.48 9.71
C HIS A 111 -4.40 -2.72 10.60
N LEU A 112 -5.60 -3.28 10.76
CA LEU A 112 -5.80 -4.43 11.62
C LEU A 112 -6.35 -5.60 10.81
N ALA A 113 -5.67 -6.74 10.86
CA ALA A 113 -6.17 -7.99 10.33
C ALA A 113 -6.68 -8.87 11.49
N LEU A 114 -7.94 -9.29 11.40
CA LEU A 114 -8.57 -10.25 12.31
C LEU A 114 -8.59 -11.60 11.61
N VAL A 115 -7.94 -12.59 12.15
CA VAL A 115 -7.80 -13.92 11.55
C VAL A 115 -8.43 -14.96 12.46
N LEU A 116 -9.26 -15.81 11.88
CA LEU A 116 -9.85 -16.97 12.55
C LEU A 116 -9.39 -18.25 11.88
N GLY A 117 -8.97 -19.21 12.67
CA GLY A 117 -8.52 -20.53 12.20
C GLY A 117 -7.19 -20.48 11.43
N ASP A 118 -6.88 -21.56 10.74
CA ASP A 118 -5.69 -21.67 9.89
C ASP A 118 -6.02 -21.16 8.48
N ILE A 119 -5.31 -20.10 8.06
CA ILE A 119 -5.42 -19.47 6.74
C ILE A 119 -4.25 -19.80 5.81
N THR A 120 -3.34 -20.67 6.24
CA THR A 120 -2.16 -21.07 5.44
C THR A 120 -2.46 -22.23 4.50
N SER A 121 -3.61 -22.86 4.65
CA SER A 121 -4.06 -23.94 3.76
C SER A 121 -4.26 -23.43 2.32
N SER A 122 -4.10 -24.34 1.36
CA SER A 122 -4.27 -24.02 -0.08
C SER A 122 -5.74 -23.78 -0.50
N ASP A 123 -6.70 -24.03 0.40
CA ASP A 123 -8.11 -23.80 0.13
C ASP A 123 -8.45 -22.31 0.10
N ALA A 124 -9.42 -21.96 -0.72
CA ALA A 124 -9.99 -20.62 -0.70
C ALA A 124 -10.62 -20.31 0.66
N ILE A 125 -10.31 -19.17 1.23
CA ILE A 125 -10.85 -18.68 2.50
C ILE A 125 -11.65 -17.40 2.28
N PRO A 126 -12.71 -17.15 3.05
CA PRO A 126 -13.41 -15.89 3.03
C PRO A 126 -12.55 -14.77 3.61
N VAL A 127 -12.43 -13.67 2.87
CA VAL A 127 -11.75 -12.45 3.31
C VAL A 127 -12.67 -11.25 3.12
N ARG A 128 -12.86 -10.47 4.18
CA ARG A 128 -13.58 -9.20 4.14
C ARG A 128 -12.59 -8.05 4.28
N MET A 129 -12.56 -7.17 3.27
CA MET A 129 -11.94 -5.85 3.38
C MET A 129 -13.00 -4.87 3.88
N HIS A 130 -12.71 -4.13 4.97
CA HIS A 130 -13.64 -3.23 5.61
C HIS A 130 -12.96 -1.91 5.94
N ALA A 131 -13.44 -0.81 5.37
CA ALA A 131 -13.04 0.53 5.76
C ALA A 131 -13.72 0.87 7.10
N VAL A 132 -12.94 1.19 8.12
CA VAL A 132 -13.46 1.45 9.47
C VAL A 132 -14.26 2.74 9.48
N ASN A 133 -15.51 2.65 9.89
CA ASN A 133 -16.36 3.80 10.20
C ASN A 133 -16.63 3.83 11.71
N PHE A 134 -15.98 4.74 12.42
CA PHE A 134 -16.11 4.83 13.88
C PHE A 134 -17.56 5.03 14.37
N LEU A 135 -18.33 5.84 13.65
CA LEU A 135 -19.70 6.13 14.05
C LEU A 135 -20.62 4.92 13.87
N GLY A 136 -20.50 4.23 12.71
CA GLY A 136 -21.30 3.04 12.42
C GLY A 136 -20.80 1.82 13.20
N ASP A 137 -19.51 1.50 13.10
CA ASP A 137 -18.95 0.25 13.65
C ASP A 137 -18.89 0.25 15.18
N LEU A 138 -18.62 1.40 15.83
CA LEU A 138 -18.44 1.48 17.27
C LEU A 138 -19.64 2.07 18.01
N LEU A 139 -20.27 3.11 17.46
CA LEU A 139 -21.36 3.82 18.12
C LEU A 139 -22.75 3.44 17.61
N GLY A 140 -22.82 2.55 16.59
CA GLY A 140 -24.06 2.07 16.03
C GLY A 140 -24.88 3.15 15.35
N ALA A 141 -24.24 4.19 14.80
CA ALA A 141 -24.91 5.22 14.03
C ALA A 141 -25.53 4.57 12.77
N THR A 142 -26.86 4.65 12.67
CA THR A 142 -27.61 4.16 11.51
C THR A 142 -27.71 5.26 10.47
N ASN A 143 -26.78 5.34 9.55
CA ASN A 143 -27.00 6.05 8.31
C ASN A 143 -27.85 5.17 7.39
N GLN A 144 -28.66 5.78 6.52
CA GLN A 144 -29.60 5.08 5.61
C GLN A 144 -28.89 4.10 4.64
N ASP A 145 -27.57 4.15 4.57
CA ASP A 145 -26.74 3.19 3.85
C ASP A 145 -26.49 1.96 4.74
N LYS A 146 -26.99 0.80 4.30
CA LYS A 146 -27.00 -0.52 4.97
C LYS A 146 -25.62 -1.08 5.35
N ASN A 147 -24.60 -0.26 5.56
CA ASN A 147 -23.23 -0.68 5.79
C ASN A 147 -22.90 -1.03 7.25
N ASP A 148 -23.71 -0.56 8.20
CA ASP A 148 -23.39 -0.59 9.64
C ASP A 148 -23.46 -1.99 10.27
N VAL A 149 -24.09 -2.97 9.60
CA VAL A 149 -24.18 -4.35 10.07
C VAL A 149 -23.15 -5.27 9.42
N GLN A 150 -22.35 -4.75 8.47
CA GLN A 150 -21.52 -5.59 7.60
C GLN A 150 -20.34 -6.22 8.33
N LEU A 151 -19.69 -5.51 9.26
CA LEU A 151 -18.54 -6.04 10.00
C LEU A 151 -18.96 -7.20 10.90
N ALA A 152 -19.98 -6.98 11.72
CA ALA A 152 -20.52 -8.01 12.63
C ALA A 152 -21.05 -9.22 11.85
N SER A 153 -21.74 -9.00 10.73
CA SER A 153 -22.24 -10.06 9.86
C SER A 153 -21.12 -10.87 9.22
N ALA A 154 -20.08 -10.21 8.73
CA ALA A 154 -18.90 -10.88 8.18
C ALA A 154 -18.20 -11.73 9.22
N MET A 155 -17.96 -11.21 10.43
CA MET A 155 -17.33 -11.93 11.52
C MET A 155 -18.18 -13.17 11.93
N LYS A 156 -19.49 -13.03 12.05
CA LYS A 156 -20.40 -14.14 12.32
C LYS A 156 -20.35 -15.22 11.22
N THR A 157 -20.29 -14.80 9.95
CA THR A 157 -20.21 -15.72 8.81
C THR A 157 -18.91 -16.49 8.82
N ILE A 158 -17.79 -15.81 9.00
CA ILE A 158 -16.46 -16.42 9.08
C ILE A 158 -16.37 -17.36 10.29
N SER A 159 -16.95 -16.95 11.42
CA SER A 159 -16.99 -17.79 12.62
C SER A 159 -17.75 -19.11 12.40
N LYS A 160 -18.86 -19.11 11.64
CA LYS A 160 -19.58 -20.33 11.27
C LYS A 160 -18.77 -21.25 10.35
N ILE A 161 -17.95 -20.68 9.48
CA ILE A 161 -17.07 -21.43 8.57
C ILE A 161 -15.86 -21.98 9.35
N GLY A 162 -15.43 -21.32 10.43
CA GLY A 162 -14.31 -21.72 11.28
C GLY A 162 -12.94 -21.22 10.80
N LYS A 163 -12.85 -20.63 9.61
CA LYS A 163 -11.60 -20.04 9.08
C LYS A 163 -11.88 -18.85 8.16
N GLY A 164 -11.00 -17.86 8.19
CA GLY A 164 -11.08 -16.68 7.32
C GLY A 164 -10.42 -15.44 7.94
N ALA A 165 -10.55 -14.31 7.26
CA ALA A 165 -9.98 -13.06 7.72
C ALA A 165 -10.90 -11.85 7.50
N VAL A 166 -10.78 -10.86 8.37
CA VAL A 166 -11.32 -9.52 8.19
C VAL A 166 -10.18 -8.53 8.27
N VAL A 167 -10.02 -7.70 7.25
CA VAL A 167 -9.01 -6.65 7.23
C VAL A 167 -9.69 -5.30 7.42
N LEU A 168 -9.38 -4.66 8.53
CA LEU A 168 -9.88 -3.35 8.91
C LEU A 168 -8.91 -2.28 8.39
N LEU A 169 -9.32 -1.54 7.38
CA LEU A 169 -8.56 -0.43 6.81
C LEU A 169 -8.90 0.86 7.57
N ARG A 170 -7.88 1.45 8.19
CA ARG A 170 -8.02 2.78 8.79
C ARG A 170 -7.68 3.83 7.74
N ASP A 171 -8.60 4.74 7.53
CA ASP A 171 -8.36 5.97 6.78
C ASP A 171 -8.23 7.11 7.78
N LEU A 172 -7.11 7.83 7.74
CA LEU A 172 -6.85 8.99 8.59
C LEU A 172 -7.13 10.31 7.83
N SER A 173 -7.75 10.24 6.66
CA SER A 173 -8.14 11.46 5.95
C SER A 173 -9.21 12.21 6.76
N PRO A 174 -9.17 13.58 6.79
CA PRO A 174 -10.13 14.39 7.55
C PRO A 174 -11.59 14.23 7.11
N THR A 175 -11.83 13.56 5.97
CA THR A 175 -13.16 13.33 5.39
C THR A 175 -13.77 11.98 5.77
N SER A 176 -13.08 11.17 6.59
CA SER A 176 -13.53 9.81 6.98
C SER A 176 -14.25 9.75 8.34
N ILE A 177 -14.90 10.86 8.74
CA ILE A 177 -15.80 10.90 9.91
C ILE A 177 -17.22 10.62 9.48
#